data_42166a02635f02969b0941a4f68cf157
#
_entry.id   42166a02635f02969b0941a4f68cf157
#
_cell.length_a   1.000
_cell.length_b   1.000
_cell.length_c   1.000
_cell.angle_alpha   90.00
_cell.angle_beta   90.00
_cell.angle_gamma   90.00
#
_symmetry.space_group_name_H-M   'P 1'
#
loop_
_entity.id
_entity.type
_entity.pdbx_description
1 polymer ?
#
loop_
_entity_poly.entity_id
_entity_poly.type
_entity_poly.pdbx_seq_one_letter_code
_entity_poly.pdbx_strand_id
1 'polypeptide(L)'
;MKFRIETLAVLALAGAVVGACSDSGPNVTGSSSGQVNVILTDAPFPFSQVKSVDVFVVKIQAKTADTDSAAAALEGDSAGWKTLVTPNKSINLLTLAGGNTANLGVATLPVGTYRSFRLIIDPSQSSVTLNDNSKPDVMWPSAGKNGIKIILDSPFTVTDGTTNLLIDFDVGRSFIMRGNSISQNGLLFKPVIRATTQQSSGILSGSVHGDSATGQAIAGATVEVLKSGTALNDTNPNNVVRSGMTDASGNYTLAFIPPGTYVVRATPPSGSLYKAGLLSGGVTITTGTTVSGKLIILTK
;
A
#
# COMPACT_ATOMS: atom_id res chain seq x y z
N MET A 1 -73.67 -9.58 83.19
CA MET A 1 -72.34 -9.87 82.76
C MET A 1 -72.19 -9.33 81.35
N LYS A 2 -71.36 -8.29 81.14
CA LYS A 2 -71.38 -7.44 79.96
C LYS A 2 -70.49 -7.98 78.93
N PHE A 3 -70.98 -8.20 77.67
CA PHE A 3 -70.19 -8.46 76.50
C PHE A 3 -69.98 -7.14 75.78
N ARG A 4 -68.71 -6.82 75.51
CA ARG A 4 -68.36 -5.73 74.63
C ARG A 4 -67.90 -6.33 73.34
N ILE A 5 -68.53 -5.92 72.28
CA ILE A 5 -68.14 -6.22 70.89
C ILE A 5 -67.20 -5.13 70.46
N GLU A 6 -65.99 -5.50 70.15
CA GLU A 6 -65.03 -4.56 69.48
C GLU A 6 -65.02 -4.82 67.98
N THR A 7 -65.29 -3.80 67.25
CA THR A 7 -65.32 -3.75 65.81
C THR A 7 -63.88 -3.74 65.25
N LEU A 8 -63.55 -4.75 64.45
CA LEU A 8 -62.30 -4.82 63.67
C LEU A 8 -62.44 -3.92 62.47
N ALA A 9 -61.60 -2.88 62.35
CA ALA A 9 -61.41 -2.07 61.15
C ALA A 9 -60.43 -2.78 60.26
N VAL A 10 -60.89 -3.17 59.08
CA VAL A 10 -60.04 -3.71 58.02
C VAL A 10 -59.40 -2.52 57.29
N LEU A 11 -58.07 -2.36 57.45
CA LEU A 11 -57.28 -1.39 56.73
C LEU A 11 -56.84 -2.02 55.42
N ALA A 12 -57.43 -1.58 54.31
CA ALA A 12 -56.98 -1.97 52.97
C ALA A 12 -55.67 -1.23 52.61
N LEU A 13 -54.61 -1.97 52.63
CA LEU A 13 -53.26 -1.47 52.13
C LEU A 13 -53.23 -1.53 50.65
N ALA A 14 -53.37 -0.40 49.96
CA ALA A 14 -53.16 -0.28 48.55
C ALA A 14 -51.64 -0.32 48.29
N GLY A 15 -51.14 -1.44 47.84
CA GLY A 15 -49.75 -1.60 47.37
C GLY A 15 -49.55 -0.87 46.04
N ALA A 16 -48.89 0.26 46.10
CA ALA A 16 -48.33 0.90 44.86
C ALA A 16 -47.18 0.06 44.34
N VAL A 17 -47.40 -0.64 43.24
CA VAL A 17 -46.33 -1.26 42.45
C VAL A 17 -45.59 -0.13 41.75
N VAL A 18 -44.45 0.28 42.31
CA VAL A 18 -43.50 1.13 41.62
C VAL A 18 -42.84 0.23 40.58
N GLY A 19 -43.30 0.31 39.33
CA GLY A 19 -42.60 -0.23 38.19
C GLY A 19 -41.26 0.49 38.06
N ALA A 20 -40.18 -0.18 38.46
CA ALA A 20 -38.86 0.23 38.11
C ALA A 20 -38.74 0.09 36.58
N CYS A 21 -38.96 1.17 35.86
CA CYS A 21 -38.41 1.31 34.51
C CYS A 21 -36.89 1.22 34.64
N SER A 22 -36.31 0.07 34.37
CA SER A 22 -34.91 -0.02 34.05
C SER A 22 -34.74 0.79 32.76
N ASP A 23 -34.29 2.01 32.95
CA ASP A 23 -33.77 2.83 31.89
C ASP A 23 -32.58 2.03 31.31
N SER A 24 -32.85 1.30 30.23
CA SER A 24 -31.80 0.77 29.36
C SER A 24 -31.17 2.02 28.79
N GLY A 25 -30.13 2.51 29.47
CA GLY A 25 -29.30 3.56 28.95
C GLY A 25 -28.92 3.20 27.52
N PRO A 26 -28.70 4.18 26.63
CA PRO A 26 -28.40 3.91 25.26
C PRO A 26 -27.24 2.90 25.24
N ASN A 27 -27.50 1.76 24.63
CA ASN A 27 -26.46 0.80 24.28
C ASN A 27 -25.34 1.61 23.64
N VAL A 28 -24.23 1.77 24.34
CA VAL A 28 -23.03 2.31 23.75
C VAL A 28 -22.68 1.32 22.65
N THR A 29 -23.11 1.62 21.46
CA THR A 29 -22.71 0.87 20.27
C THR A 29 -21.21 0.95 20.23
N GLY A 30 -20.54 -0.10 20.73
CA GLY A 30 -19.11 -0.23 20.61
C GLY A 30 -18.77 0.02 19.14
N SER A 31 -17.88 0.96 18.86
CA SER A 31 -17.42 1.22 17.50
C SER A 31 -17.00 -0.11 16.90
N SER A 32 -17.70 -0.57 15.85
CA SER A 32 -17.34 -1.78 15.14
C SER A 32 -15.89 -1.61 14.63
N SER A 33 -15.13 -2.69 14.71
CA SER A 33 -13.75 -2.71 14.25
C SER A 33 -13.53 -3.85 13.28
N GLY A 34 -12.63 -3.64 12.31
CA GLY A 34 -12.22 -4.65 11.34
C GLY A 34 -10.74 -4.99 11.46
N GLN A 35 -10.36 -6.12 10.91
CA GLN A 35 -8.97 -6.51 10.79
C GLN A 35 -8.35 -5.93 9.51
N VAL A 36 -7.12 -5.45 9.60
CA VAL A 36 -6.35 -4.97 8.47
C VAL A 36 -5.05 -5.75 8.38
N ASN A 37 -4.93 -6.60 7.36
CA ASN A 37 -3.67 -7.23 7.01
C ASN A 37 -2.82 -6.22 6.26
N VAL A 38 -1.63 -5.92 6.76
CA VAL A 38 -0.68 -5.00 6.13
C VAL A 38 0.35 -5.81 5.35
N ILE A 39 0.38 -5.62 4.04
CA ILE A 39 1.17 -6.40 3.08
C ILE A 39 2.06 -5.44 2.29
N LEU A 40 3.35 -5.79 2.14
CA LEU A 40 4.32 -5.03 1.34
C LEU A 40 4.64 -5.77 0.05
N THR A 41 4.71 -5.05 -1.05
CA THR A 41 5.20 -5.50 -2.36
C THR A 41 6.15 -4.46 -2.94
N ASP A 42 6.80 -4.78 -4.04
CA ASP A 42 7.74 -3.90 -4.72
C ASP A 42 7.65 -4.00 -6.25
N ALA A 43 8.03 -2.92 -6.92
CA ALA A 43 8.33 -2.89 -8.34
C ALA A 43 9.82 -3.22 -8.58
N PRO A 44 10.17 -3.85 -9.72
CA PRO A 44 11.56 -4.23 -10.02
C PRO A 44 12.51 -3.03 -10.04
N PHE A 45 13.74 -3.27 -9.60
CA PHE A 45 14.80 -2.28 -9.53
C PHE A 45 15.65 -2.23 -10.81
N PRO A 46 15.88 -1.06 -11.43
CA PRO A 46 16.48 -0.97 -12.76
C PRO A 46 18.01 -1.12 -12.80
N PHE A 47 18.68 -1.28 -11.67
CA PHE A 47 20.14 -1.36 -11.62
C PHE A 47 20.62 -2.80 -11.44
N SER A 48 21.07 -3.44 -12.53
CA SER A 48 21.55 -4.83 -12.53
C SER A 48 22.75 -5.09 -11.61
N GLN A 49 23.49 -4.05 -11.21
CA GLN A 49 24.61 -4.15 -10.28
C GLN A 49 24.20 -4.23 -8.80
N VAL A 50 22.92 -4.06 -8.47
CA VAL A 50 22.41 -4.11 -7.11
C VAL A 50 21.95 -5.52 -6.78
N LYS A 51 22.49 -6.08 -5.68
CA LYS A 51 22.19 -7.41 -5.14
C LYS A 51 21.01 -7.39 -4.21
N SER A 52 20.93 -6.37 -3.33
CA SER A 52 19.80 -6.20 -2.41
C SER A 52 19.54 -4.74 -2.06
N VAL A 53 18.28 -4.44 -1.74
CA VAL A 53 17.83 -3.19 -1.14
C VAL A 53 17.13 -3.55 0.16
N ASP A 54 17.85 -3.48 1.26
CA ASP A 54 17.38 -3.85 2.57
C ASP A 54 16.85 -2.62 3.31
N VAL A 55 15.55 -2.60 3.59
CA VAL A 55 14.90 -1.52 4.34
C VAL A 55 14.41 -2.05 5.67
N PHE A 56 14.85 -1.43 6.76
CA PHE A 56 14.39 -1.77 8.10
C PHE A 56 13.08 -1.03 8.40
N VAL A 57 11.97 -1.77 8.37
CA VAL A 57 10.64 -1.25 8.64
C VAL A 57 10.39 -1.25 10.14
N VAL A 58 10.30 -0.06 10.74
CA VAL A 58 9.99 0.10 12.16
C VAL A 58 8.50 -0.07 12.42
N LYS A 59 7.67 0.78 11.80
CA LYS A 59 6.22 0.75 11.97
C LYS A 59 5.47 1.40 10.81
N ILE A 60 4.19 1.06 10.71
CA ILE A 60 3.25 1.71 9.81
C ILE A 60 2.13 2.34 10.63
N GLN A 61 1.76 3.55 10.26
CA GLN A 61 0.76 4.34 10.95
C GLN A 61 -0.32 4.84 9.99
N ALA A 62 -1.54 4.99 10.50
CA ALA A 62 -2.68 5.54 9.77
C ALA A 62 -3.27 6.75 10.50
N LYS A 63 -3.94 7.61 9.72
CA LYS A 63 -4.72 8.73 10.22
C LYS A 63 -6.11 8.68 9.59
N THR A 64 -7.16 8.80 10.43
CA THR A 64 -8.55 8.86 9.95
C THR A 64 -8.86 10.16 9.24
N ALA A 65 -9.93 10.17 8.44
CA ALA A 65 -10.39 11.38 7.74
C ALA A 65 -10.90 12.47 8.71
N ASP A 66 -11.40 12.08 9.88
CA ASP A 66 -12.15 12.93 10.79
C ASP A 66 -11.34 13.46 11.99
N THR A 67 -10.01 13.53 11.89
CA THR A 67 -9.14 13.93 12.99
C THR A 67 -9.13 15.44 13.29
N ASP A 68 -10.17 16.17 12.93
CA ASP A 68 -10.46 17.48 13.56
C ASP A 68 -11.21 17.36 14.90
N SER A 69 -11.69 16.18 15.27
CA SER A 69 -12.27 15.91 16.58
C SER A 69 -11.26 15.29 17.53
N ALA A 70 -11.05 15.96 18.67
CA ALA A 70 -10.09 15.62 19.72
C ALA A 70 -10.29 14.24 20.42
N ALA A 71 -11.14 13.37 19.91
CA ALA A 71 -11.55 12.13 20.55
C ALA A 71 -10.73 10.89 20.18
N ALA A 72 -9.73 10.98 19.30
CA ALA A 72 -8.98 9.82 18.79
C ALA A 72 -7.49 9.81 19.17
N ALA A 73 -7.09 10.48 20.24
CA ALA A 73 -5.76 10.30 20.81
C ALA A 73 -5.72 8.97 21.56
N LEU A 74 -5.37 7.89 20.88
CA LEU A 74 -4.98 6.64 21.54
C LEU A 74 -3.59 6.80 22.12
N GLU A 75 -3.38 6.27 23.32
CA GLU A 75 -2.11 6.37 24.06
C GLU A 75 -0.91 5.99 23.18
N GLY A 76 0.09 6.85 23.10
CA GLY A 76 1.39 6.61 22.46
C GLY A 76 1.59 7.15 21.04
N ASP A 77 0.56 7.66 20.36
CA ASP A 77 0.69 8.21 19.02
C ASP A 77 0.56 9.74 19.00
N SER A 78 1.52 10.41 18.38
CA SER A 78 1.54 11.87 18.28
C SER A 78 0.70 12.36 17.09
N ALA A 79 0.01 13.47 17.26
CA ALA A 79 -0.67 14.20 16.19
C ALA A 79 -1.74 13.41 15.40
N GLY A 80 -2.53 12.56 16.07
CA GLY A 80 -3.64 11.82 15.44
C GLY A 80 -3.22 10.63 14.57
N TRP A 81 -1.97 10.21 14.63
CA TRP A 81 -1.50 8.99 13.98
C TRP A 81 -1.70 7.78 14.89
N LYS A 82 -2.32 6.73 14.36
CA LYS A 82 -2.47 5.43 15.03
C LYS A 82 -1.48 4.43 14.44
N THR A 83 -0.72 3.74 15.29
CA THR A 83 0.15 2.65 14.85
C THR A 83 -0.69 1.44 14.46
N LEU A 84 -0.50 0.95 13.24
CA LEU A 84 -1.13 -0.26 12.70
C LEU A 84 -0.34 -1.48 13.09
N VAL A 85 0.90 -1.54 12.65
CA VAL A 85 1.82 -2.65 12.85
C VAL A 85 3.22 -2.14 13.16
N THR A 86 3.98 -2.94 13.92
CA THR A 86 5.38 -2.66 14.28
C THR A 86 6.22 -3.87 13.88
N PRO A 87 6.54 -4.04 12.59
CA PRO A 87 7.28 -5.20 12.10
C PRO A 87 8.67 -5.33 12.72
N ASN A 88 9.37 -4.21 12.93
CA ASN A 88 10.73 -4.15 13.48
C ASN A 88 11.67 -5.16 12.79
N LYS A 89 11.68 -5.17 11.48
CA LYS A 89 12.49 -6.12 10.69
C LYS A 89 13.02 -5.50 9.41
N SER A 90 14.16 -6.04 8.96
CA SER A 90 14.71 -5.74 7.64
C SER A 90 14.00 -6.57 6.57
N ILE A 91 13.73 -5.94 5.43
CA ILE A 91 13.08 -6.57 4.27
C ILE A 91 13.92 -6.24 3.04
N ASN A 92 14.35 -7.26 2.32
CA ASN A 92 14.95 -7.06 1.00
C ASN A 92 13.83 -6.84 -0.02
N LEU A 93 13.66 -5.60 -0.44
CA LEU A 93 12.58 -5.19 -1.34
C LEU A 93 12.67 -5.91 -2.70
N LEU A 94 13.87 -6.20 -3.21
CA LEU A 94 14.02 -6.86 -4.51
C LEU A 94 13.39 -8.27 -4.57
N THR A 95 13.22 -8.92 -3.41
CA THR A 95 12.54 -10.22 -3.34
C THR A 95 11.03 -10.12 -3.49
N LEU A 96 10.48 -8.90 -3.43
CA LEU A 96 9.04 -8.64 -3.53
C LEU A 96 8.59 -8.28 -4.95
N ALA A 97 9.51 -8.24 -5.90
CA ALA A 97 9.20 -7.99 -7.30
C ALA A 97 8.34 -9.11 -7.92
N GLY A 98 7.61 -8.78 -8.99
CA GLY A 98 6.81 -9.77 -9.73
C GLY A 98 5.54 -10.23 -9.03
N GLY A 99 5.03 -9.46 -8.07
CA GLY A 99 3.81 -9.78 -7.33
C GLY A 99 4.03 -10.56 -6.04
N ASN A 100 5.29 -10.83 -5.67
CA ASN A 100 5.63 -11.37 -4.36
C ASN A 100 5.32 -10.35 -3.26
N THR A 101 4.99 -10.84 -2.09
CA THR A 101 4.58 -9.99 -0.96
C THR A 101 5.25 -10.41 0.35
N ALA A 102 5.45 -9.43 1.24
CA ALA A 102 5.81 -9.69 2.62
C ALA A 102 4.67 -9.25 3.55
N ASN A 103 4.24 -10.13 4.43
CA ASN A 103 3.30 -9.79 5.48
C ASN A 103 4.03 -8.97 6.57
N LEU A 104 3.52 -7.78 6.86
CA LEU A 104 4.05 -6.87 7.88
C LEU A 104 3.32 -7.00 9.22
N GLY A 105 2.16 -7.64 9.25
CA GLY A 105 1.35 -7.87 10.44
C GLY A 105 -0.12 -7.61 10.21
N VAL A 106 -0.90 -7.78 11.28
CA VAL A 106 -2.35 -7.56 11.32
C VAL A 106 -2.66 -6.49 12.36
N ALA A 107 -3.51 -5.55 12.01
CA ALA A 107 -4.01 -4.51 12.90
C ALA A 107 -5.52 -4.62 13.07
N THR A 108 -6.03 -4.17 14.21
CA THR A 108 -7.46 -3.93 14.41
C THR A 108 -7.73 -2.44 14.35
N LEU A 109 -8.57 -2.02 13.44
CA LEU A 109 -8.95 -0.62 13.25
C LEU A 109 -10.45 -0.41 13.40
N PRO A 110 -10.90 0.73 13.92
CA PRO A 110 -12.30 1.14 13.82
C PRO A 110 -12.78 1.13 12.36
N VAL A 111 -14.01 0.69 12.15
CA VAL A 111 -14.68 0.80 10.84
C VAL A 111 -14.70 2.27 10.43
N GLY A 112 -14.38 2.53 9.17
CA GLY A 112 -14.32 3.90 8.66
C GLY A 112 -13.33 4.08 7.51
N THR A 113 -13.22 5.32 7.06
CA THR A 113 -12.36 5.69 5.92
C THR A 113 -11.08 6.34 6.40
N TYR A 114 -9.95 5.81 5.93
CA TYR A 114 -8.61 6.29 6.23
C TYR A 114 -8.02 6.96 4.98
N ARG A 115 -7.43 8.13 5.15
CA ARG A 115 -6.92 8.95 4.04
C ARG A 115 -5.41 9.16 4.05
N SER A 116 -4.75 8.83 5.14
CA SER A 116 -3.32 9.05 5.28
C SER A 116 -2.65 7.87 5.97
N PHE A 117 -1.58 7.41 5.36
CA PHE A 117 -0.69 6.39 5.93
C PHE A 117 0.75 6.90 5.87
N ARG A 118 1.57 6.43 6.80
CA ARG A 118 3.02 6.67 6.76
C ARG A 118 3.80 5.43 7.19
N LEU A 119 4.92 5.23 6.53
CA LEU A 119 5.91 4.21 6.84
C LEU A 119 7.07 4.85 7.61
N ILE A 120 7.42 4.29 8.74
CA ILE A 120 8.61 4.68 9.50
C ILE A 120 9.68 3.60 9.25
N ILE A 121 10.83 4.03 8.77
CA ILE A 121 11.99 3.17 8.57
C ILE A 121 13.15 3.63 9.46
N ASP A 122 14.10 2.73 9.69
CA ASP A 122 15.36 3.07 10.32
C ASP A 122 16.48 3.13 9.26
N PRO A 123 16.94 4.32 8.87
CA PRO A 123 18.02 4.48 7.91
C PRO A 123 19.34 3.83 8.34
N SER A 124 19.62 3.78 9.65
CA SER A 124 20.89 3.22 10.18
C SER A 124 20.96 1.70 10.02
N GLN A 125 19.81 1.03 9.91
CA GLN A 125 19.67 -0.40 9.69
C GLN A 125 19.28 -0.76 8.24
N SER A 126 19.18 0.25 7.37
CA SER A 126 18.81 0.09 5.96
C SER A 126 20.05 0.26 5.07
N SER A 127 20.14 -0.50 3.99
CA SER A 127 21.29 -0.44 3.08
C SER A 127 20.97 -0.94 1.68
N VAL A 128 21.76 -0.50 0.73
CA VAL A 128 21.84 -1.09 -0.61
C VAL A 128 23.14 -1.87 -0.70
N THR A 129 23.10 -3.10 -1.21
CA THR A 129 24.28 -3.95 -1.41
C THR A 129 24.48 -4.21 -2.89
N LEU A 130 25.67 -3.99 -3.41
CA LEU A 130 26.03 -4.29 -4.80
C LEU A 130 26.43 -5.77 -4.98
N ASN A 131 26.56 -6.21 -6.24
CA ASN A 131 26.94 -7.59 -6.56
C ASN A 131 28.35 -7.96 -6.08
N ASP A 132 29.23 -6.99 -5.91
CA ASP A 132 30.56 -7.16 -5.32
C ASP A 132 30.56 -7.15 -3.77
N ASN A 133 29.37 -7.13 -3.16
CA ASN A 133 29.10 -7.00 -1.72
C ASN A 133 29.48 -5.65 -1.08
N SER A 134 29.90 -4.67 -1.87
CA SER A 134 30.08 -3.31 -1.38
C SER A 134 28.72 -2.66 -1.03
N LYS A 135 28.76 -1.70 -0.09
CA LYS A 135 27.57 -0.94 0.34
C LYS A 135 27.81 0.54 0.04
N PRO A 136 27.31 1.05 -1.08
CA PRO A 136 27.41 2.47 -1.41
C PRO A 136 26.66 3.33 -0.39
N ASP A 137 27.08 4.58 -0.26
CA ASP A 137 26.40 5.55 0.58
C ASP A 137 24.96 5.79 0.07
N VAL A 138 24.00 5.86 0.98
CA VAL A 138 22.62 6.22 0.67
C VAL A 138 22.23 7.43 1.50
N MET A 139 21.94 8.54 0.83
CA MET A 139 21.39 9.71 1.47
C MET A 139 19.89 9.50 1.75
N TRP A 140 19.49 9.54 3.02
CA TRP A 140 18.13 9.30 3.52
C TRP A 140 17.48 10.58 4.04
N PRO A 141 16.95 11.48 3.20
CA PRO A 141 16.34 12.72 3.69
C PRO A 141 15.08 12.42 4.52
N SER A 142 15.06 12.84 5.78
CA SER A 142 13.89 12.85 6.68
C SER A 142 13.17 11.53 6.92
N ALA A 143 13.65 10.41 6.37
CA ALA A 143 12.93 9.12 6.39
C ALA A 143 12.72 8.56 7.80
N GLY A 144 13.68 8.77 8.72
CA GLY A 144 13.59 8.26 10.09
C GLY A 144 12.84 9.19 11.07
N LYS A 145 12.65 10.48 10.75
CA LYS A 145 12.07 11.45 11.70
C LYS A 145 10.57 11.62 11.55
N ASN A 146 10.10 11.91 10.36
CA ASN A 146 8.69 12.27 10.11
C ASN A 146 7.89 11.13 9.48
N GLY A 147 8.56 10.04 9.10
CA GLY A 147 7.99 8.97 8.30
C GLY A 147 7.79 9.35 6.84
N ILE A 148 7.61 8.32 6.03
CA ILE A 148 7.39 8.43 4.61
C ILE A 148 5.89 8.38 4.35
N LYS A 149 5.35 9.45 3.75
CA LYS A 149 3.93 9.48 3.37
C LYS A 149 3.65 8.43 2.29
N ILE A 150 2.61 7.64 2.52
CA ILE A 150 2.11 6.66 1.54
C ILE A 150 0.99 7.32 0.74
N ILE A 151 1.10 7.28 -0.58
CA ILE A 151 0.08 7.80 -1.50
C ILE A 151 -1.01 6.75 -1.64
N LEU A 152 -2.27 7.12 -1.36
CA LEU A 152 -3.42 6.27 -1.60
C LEU A 152 -3.93 6.47 -3.03
N ASP A 153 -4.13 5.36 -3.74
CA ASP A 153 -4.76 5.38 -5.07
C ASP A 153 -6.28 5.66 -4.97
N SER A 154 -6.89 5.27 -3.83
CA SER A 154 -8.27 5.55 -3.46
C SER A 154 -8.41 5.60 -1.93
N PRO A 155 -9.49 6.20 -1.37
CA PRO A 155 -9.74 6.15 0.06
C PRO A 155 -9.77 4.71 0.57
N PHE A 156 -9.07 4.43 1.68
CA PHE A 156 -9.01 3.10 2.28
C PHE A 156 -10.13 2.94 3.30
N THR A 157 -11.08 2.04 3.02
CA THR A 157 -12.22 1.78 3.90
C THR A 157 -12.00 0.48 4.66
N VAL A 158 -12.09 0.55 5.99
CA VAL A 158 -12.13 -0.60 6.90
C VAL A 158 -13.60 -0.94 7.16
N THR A 159 -13.95 -2.20 6.92
CA THR A 159 -15.25 -2.80 7.25
C THR A 159 -15.12 -3.67 8.50
N ASP A 160 -16.19 -4.25 8.99
CA ASP A 160 -16.24 -5.19 10.13
C ASP A 160 -15.57 -6.56 9.84
N GLY A 161 -15.16 -6.79 8.58
CA GLY A 161 -14.42 -7.99 8.17
C GLY A 161 -12.91 -7.77 8.12
N THR A 162 -12.25 -8.57 7.27
CA THR A 162 -10.81 -8.46 6.98
C THR A 162 -10.58 -7.64 5.72
N THR A 163 -9.76 -6.61 5.82
CA THR A 163 -9.33 -5.78 4.69
C THR A 163 -7.82 -5.90 4.51
N ASN A 164 -7.35 -6.08 3.28
CA ASN A 164 -5.92 -6.14 2.99
C ASN A 164 -5.43 -4.77 2.49
N LEU A 165 -4.54 -4.15 3.27
CA LEU A 165 -3.79 -2.95 2.86
C LEU A 165 -2.50 -3.41 2.18
N LEU A 166 -2.46 -3.29 0.88
CA LEU A 166 -1.26 -3.53 0.10
C LEU A 166 -0.47 -2.24 -0.05
N ILE A 167 0.77 -2.25 0.41
CA ILE A 167 1.73 -1.16 0.27
C ILE A 167 2.71 -1.55 -0.83
N ASP A 168 2.81 -0.75 -1.87
CA ASP A 168 3.76 -0.88 -2.96
C ASP A 168 4.91 0.11 -2.77
N PHE A 169 6.08 -0.42 -2.53
CA PHE A 169 7.31 0.36 -2.38
C PHE A 169 8.05 0.35 -3.73
N ASP A 170 7.80 1.33 -4.59
CA ASP A 170 8.46 1.43 -5.90
C ASP A 170 9.96 1.74 -5.72
N VAL A 171 10.74 0.68 -5.52
CA VAL A 171 12.19 0.76 -5.30
C VAL A 171 12.88 1.41 -6.50
N GLY A 172 12.47 1.08 -7.72
CA GLY A 172 13.07 1.59 -8.95
C GLY A 172 13.01 3.11 -9.08
N ARG A 173 11.97 3.72 -8.52
CA ARG A 173 11.76 5.17 -8.53
C ARG A 173 12.18 5.84 -7.22
N SER A 174 12.36 5.04 -6.16
CA SER A 174 12.72 5.53 -4.83
C SER A 174 14.21 5.76 -4.64
N PHE A 175 15.06 5.11 -5.43
CA PHE A 175 16.51 5.26 -5.33
C PHE A 175 17.08 5.86 -6.63
N ILE A 176 17.63 7.06 -6.51
CA ILE A 176 18.18 7.81 -7.62
C ILE A 176 19.71 7.77 -7.52
N MET A 177 20.38 7.35 -8.59
CA MET A 177 21.84 7.38 -8.66
C MET A 177 22.33 8.83 -8.57
N ARG A 178 23.29 9.08 -7.70
CA ARG A 178 23.99 10.36 -7.60
C ARG A 178 25.16 10.34 -8.59
N GLY A 179 25.24 11.37 -9.41
CA GLY A 179 26.27 11.42 -10.45
C GLY A 179 26.16 10.27 -11.46
N ASN A 180 27.29 9.67 -11.81
CA ASN A 180 27.40 8.65 -12.88
C ASN A 180 27.83 7.26 -12.38
N SER A 181 27.98 7.07 -11.06
CA SER A 181 28.41 5.78 -10.47
C SER A 181 27.80 5.57 -9.11
N ILE A 182 27.09 4.44 -8.91
CA ILE A 182 26.54 4.09 -7.61
C ILE A 182 27.64 3.81 -6.60
N SER A 183 28.70 3.10 -6.99
CA SER A 183 29.79 2.73 -6.10
C SER A 183 30.61 3.94 -5.59
N GLN A 184 30.72 4.99 -6.41
CA GLN A 184 31.51 6.19 -6.07
C GLN A 184 30.66 7.31 -5.46
N ASN A 185 29.48 7.54 -6.02
CA ASN A 185 28.64 8.69 -5.69
C ASN A 185 27.44 8.31 -4.81
N GLY A 186 27.12 7.02 -4.71
CA GLY A 186 26.00 6.51 -3.92
C GLY A 186 24.64 6.80 -4.53
N LEU A 187 23.62 6.72 -3.70
CA LEU A 187 22.21 6.87 -4.04
C LEU A 187 21.56 7.97 -3.21
N LEU A 188 20.54 8.59 -3.78
CA LEU A 188 19.60 9.45 -3.06
C LEU A 188 18.28 8.69 -2.90
N PHE A 189 17.82 8.55 -1.67
CA PHE A 189 16.51 8.01 -1.37
C PHE A 189 15.43 9.09 -1.48
N LYS A 190 14.56 8.95 -2.47
CA LYS A 190 13.38 9.79 -2.70
C LYS A 190 12.15 8.89 -2.78
N PRO A 191 11.56 8.50 -1.65
CA PRO A 191 10.59 7.42 -1.59
C PRO A 191 9.35 7.68 -2.46
N VAL A 192 8.97 6.67 -3.23
CA VAL A 192 7.70 6.57 -3.96
C VAL A 192 6.99 5.34 -3.42
N ILE A 193 6.00 5.55 -2.55
CA ILE A 193 5.24 4.48 -1.90
C ILE A 193 3.76 4.74 -2.11
N ARG A 194 3.05 3.73 -2.59
CA ARG A 194 1.61 3.75 -2.82
C ARG A 194 0.92 2.71 -1.97
N ALA A 195 -0.37 2.88 -1.74
CA ALA A 195 -1.18 1.84 -1.12
C ALA A 195 -2.54 1.72 -1.79
N THR A 196 -3.02 0.48 -1.85
CA THR A 196 -4.34 0.13 -2.37
C THR A 196 -4.93 -1.02 -1.55
N THR A 197 -6.22 -1.31 -1.73
CA THR A 197 -6.81 -2.53 -1.20
C THR A 197 -6.58 -3.68 -2.19
N GLN A 198 -6.11 -4.82 -1.70
CA GLN A 198 -5.88 -5.99 -2.57
C GLN A 198 -7.16 -6.47 -3.26
N GLN A 199 -8.29 -6.38 -2.59
CA GLN A 199 -9.60 -6.78 -3.13
C GLN A 199 -10.10 -5.89 -4.27
N SER A 200 -9.53 -4.69 -4.41
CA SER A 200 -9.91 -3.70 -5.41
C SER A 200 -8.86 -3.56 -6.52
N SER A 201 -8.15 -4.62 -6.86
CA SER A 201 -7.08 -4.57 -7.85
C SER A 201 -7.15 -5.74 -8.83
N GLY A 202 -6.49 -5.58 -9.99
CA GLY A 202 -6.30 -6.62 -10.99
C GLY A 202 -4.83 -6.80 -11.35
N ILE A 203 -4.57 -7.71 -12.28
CA ILE A 203 -3.23 -8.08 -12.75
C ILE A 203 -3.15 -7.85 -14.25
N LEU A 204 -2.04 -7.31 -14.71
CA LEU A 204 -1.68 -7.18 -16.13
C LEU A 204 -0.44 -8.01 -16.42
N SER A 205 -0.49 -8.86 -17.45
CA SER A 205 0.69 -9.61 -17.91
C SER A 205 0.81 -9.62 -19.43
N GLY A 206 2.04 -9.77 -19.91
CA GLY A 206 2.32 -9.78 -21.32
C GLY A 206 3.81 -9.89 -21.60
N SER A 207 4.21 -9.43 -22.79
CA SER A 207 5.62 -9.45 -23.22
C SER A 207 6.00 -8.18 -23.98
N VAL A 208 7.30 -7.92 -24.06
CA VAL A 208 7.91 -6.82 -24.84
C VAL A 208 8.86 -7.40 -25.87
N HIS A 209 8.59 -7.10 -27.13
CA HIS A 209 9.40 -7.58 -28.27
C HIS A 209 9.88 -6.41 -29.12
N GLY A 210 10.97 -6.62 -29.85
CA GLY A 210 11.50 -5.68 -30.82
C GLY A 210 10.99 -5.94 -32.22
N ASP A 211 10.66 -4.88 -32.95
CA ASP A 211 10.29 -4.83 -34.37
C ASP A 211 9.00 -5.58 -34.80
N SER A 212 8.65 -6.70 -34.16
CA SER A 212 7.45 -7.48 -34.47
C SER A 212 7.00 -8.38 -33.32
N ALA A 213 5.85 -9.02 -33.45
CA ALA A 213 5.31 -9.97 -32.46
C ALA A 213 6.20 -11.20 -32.25
N THR A 214 6.92 -11.62 -33.30
CA THR A 214 7.88 -12.73 -33.28
C THR A 214 9.34 -12.23 -33.21
N GLY A 215 9.51 -10.94 -32.95
CA GLY A 215 10.82 -10.32 -32.84
C GLY A 215 11.57 -10.72 -31.57
N GLN A 216 12.75 -10.17 -31.41
CA GLN A 216 13.57 -10.44 -30.23
C GLN A 216 12.85 -10.01 -28.95
N ALA A 217 12.80 -10.89 -27.96
CA ALA A 217 12.34 -10.56 -26.63
C ALA A 217 13.25 -9.51 -25.98
N ILE A 218 12.66 -8.47 -25.40
CA ILE A 218 13.42 -7.38 -24.75
C ILE A 218 13.43 -7.61 -23.23
N ALA A 219 14.52 -8.17 -22.75
CA ALA A 219 14.77 -8.36 -21.32
C ALA A 219 15.13 -7.03 -20.65
N GLY A 220 14.72 -6.85 -19.38
CA GLY A 220 15.05 -5.66 -18.59
C GLY A 220 14.37 -4.37 -19.07
N ALA A 221 13.36 -4.45 -19.92
CA ALA A 221 12.54 -3.30 -20.28
C ALA A 221 11.67 -2.89 -19.08
N THR A 222 11.63 -1.62 -18.76
CA THR A 222 10.69 -1.07 -17.78
C THR A 222 9.31 -0.97 -18.40
N VAL A 223 8.31 -1.61 -17.77
CA VAL A 223 6.90 -1.54 -18.18
C VAL A 223 6.13 -0.73 -17.15
N GLU A 224 5.43 0.29 -17.60
CA GLU A 224 4.68 1.21 -16.73
C GLU A 224 3.20 1.26 -17.14
N VAL A 225 2.33 1.11 -16.15
CA VAL A 225 0.89 1.41 -16.26
C VAL A 225 0.72 2.88 -15.93
N LEU A 226 0.23 3.64 -16.89
CA LEU A 226 0.08 5.10 -16.81
C LEU A 226 -1.41 5.46 -16.80
N LYS A 227 -1.76 6.57 -16.18
CA LYS A 227 -3.11 7.14 -16.24
C LYS A 227 -3.55 7.32 -17.68
N SER A 228 -4.84 7.17 -17.95
CA SER A 228 -5.43 7.38 -19.28
C SER A 228 -5.06 8.77 -19.83
N GLY A 229 -4.74 8.84 -21.11
CA GLY A 229 -4.34 10.06 -21.79
C GLY A 229 -2.86 10.49 -21.60
N THR A 230 -2.07 9.70 -20.84
CA THR A 230 -0.63 10.00 -20.66
C THR A 230 0.12 9.76 -21.98
N ALA A 231 0.92 10.74 -22.39
CA ALA A 231 1.74 10.65 -23.62
C ALA A 231 2.95 9.74 -23.43
N LEU A 232 3.49 9.20 -24.54
CA LEU A 232 4.67 8.32 -24.54
C LEU A 232 5.88 8.93 -23.84
N ASN A 233 6.13 10.22 -24.06
CA ASN A 233 7.28 10.96 -23.53
C ASN A 233 7.01 11.69 -22.21
N ASP A 234 5.87 11.39 -21.57
CA ASP A 234 5.55 11.98 -20.25
C ASP A 234 6.53 11.48 -19.18
N THR A 235 7.12 12.40 -18.45
CA THR A 235 8.07 12.13 -17.36
C THR A 235 7.49 12.43 -15.98
N ASN A 236 6.21 12.84 -15.91
CA ASN A 236 5.56 13.14 -14.64
C ASN A 236 5.34 11.84 -13.82
N PRO A 237 6.04 11.67 -12.70
CA PRO A 237 5.93 10.46 -11.90
C PRO A 237 4.54 10.22 -11.31
N ASN A 238 3.72 11.26 -11.18
CA ASN A 238 2.36 11.13 -10.66
C ASN A 238 1.39 10.47 -11.65
N ASN A 239 1.78 10.33 -12.92
CA ASN A 239 1.02 9.63 -13.92
C ASN A 239 1.30 8.12 -13.95
N VAL A 240 2.35 7.64 -13.31
CA VAL A 240 2.64 6.21 -13.18
C VAL A 240 1.83 5.62 -12.05
N VAL A 241 0.99 4.64 -12.35
CA VAL A 241 0.14 3.90 -11.40
C VAL A 241 0.88 2.68 -10.88
N ARG A 242 1.53 1.94 -11.78
CA ARG A 242 2.31 0.73 -11.47
C ARG A 242 3.49 0.62 -12.42
N SER A 243 4.62 0.09 -11.95
CA SER A 243 5.76 -0.22 -12.80
C SER A 243 6.30 -1.63 -12.54
N GLY A 244 7.04 -2.16 -13.51
CA GLY A 244 7.71 -3.44 -13.42
C GLY A 244 8.75 -3.58 -14.54
N MET A 245 9.45 -4.71 -14.55
CA MET A 245 10.43 -5.01 -15.61
C MET A 245 10.12 -6.34 -16.28
N THR A 246 10.58 -6.48 -17.52
CA THR A 246 10.54 -7.76 -18.22
C THR A 246 11.63 -8.68 -17.70
N ASP A 247 11.32 -9.98 -17.64
CA ASP A 247 12.26 -11.06 -17.35
C ASP A 247 13.21 -11.32 -18.54
N ALA A 248 14.08 -12.33 -18.43
CA ALA A 248 15.01 -12.74 -19.47
C ALA A 248 14.34 -13.17 -20.80
N SER A 249 13.06 -13.56 -20.74
CA SER A 249 12.24 -13.93 -21.89
C SER A 249 11.37 -12.79 -22.41
N GLY A 250 11.56 -11.57 -21.88
CA GLY A 250 10.79 -10.39 -22.26
C GLY A 250 9.37 -10.35 -21.67
N ASN A 251 9.00 -11.25 -20.74
CA ASN A 251 7.70 -11.28 -20.12
C ASN A 251 7.61 -10.33 -18.93
N TYR A 252 6.44 -9.77 -18.70
CA TYR A 252 6.14 -8.95 -17.52
C TYR A 252 4.85 -9.37 -16.84
N THR A 253 4.80 -9.16 -15.52
CA THR A 253 3.59 -9.28 -14.71
C THR A 253 3.53 -8.12 -13.72
N LEU A 254 2.47 -7.32 -13.84
CA LEU A 254 2.19 -6.18 -12.97
C LEU A 254 0.94 -6.50 -12.16
N ALA A 255 1.10 -6.76 -10.88
CA ALA A 255 0.01 -7.05 -9.96
C ALA A 255 -0.48 -5.77 -9.26
N PHE A 256 -1.66 -5.88 -8.65
CA PHE A 256 -2.23 -4.86 -7.78
C PHE A 256 -2.50 -3.51 -8.48
N ILE A 257 -2.97 -3.55 -9.72
CA ILE A 257 -3.38 -2.36 -10.46
C ILE A 257 -4.82 -2.02 -10.08
N PRO A 258 -5.12 -0.78 -9.63
CA PRO A 258 -6.50 -0.36 -9.37
C PRO A 258 -7.39 -0.53 -10.61
N PRO A 259 -8.71 -0.76 -10.45
CA PRO A 259 -9.62 -0.81 -11.59
C PRO A 259 -9.63 0.52 -12.35
N GLY A 260 -9.65 0.44 -13.68
CA GLY A 260 -9.61 1.64 -14.52
C GLY A 260 -9.10 1.35 -15.92
N THR A 261 -9.07 2.38 -16.75
CA THR A 261 -8.48 2.34 -18.10
C THR A 261 -7.14 3.05 -18.09
N TYR A 262 -6.14 2.41 -18.68
CA TYR A 262 -4.76 2.81 -18.61
C TYR A 262 -4.06 2.80 -19.96
N VAL A 263 -3.01 3.59 -20.05
CA VAL A 263 -1.97 3.48 -21.09
C VAL A 263 -0.84 2.63 -20.51
N VAL A 264 -0.24 1.77 -21.31
CA VAL A 264 0.92 0.96 -20.88
C VAL A 264 2.10 1.30 -21.77
N ARG A 265 3.21 1.71 -21.14
CA ARG A 265 4.45 2.07 -21.80
C ARG A 265 5.52 1.03 -21.47
N ALA A 266 6.31 0.66 -22.48
CA ALA A 266 7.55 -0.07 -22.26
C ALA A 266 8.75 0.81 -22.70
N THR A 267 9.76 0.88 -21.84
CA THR A 267 11.02 1.59 -22.07
C THR A 267 12.14 0.56 -22.04
N PRO A 268 12.91 0.41 -23.13
CA PRO A 268 14.01 -0.57 -23.17
C PRO A 268 15.12 -0.18 -22.20
N PRO A 269 16.01 -1.13 -21.83
CA PRO A 269 17.14 -0.84 -20.97
C PRO A 269 18.11 0.15 -21.65
N SER A 270 18.88 0.88 -20.84
CA SER A 270 19.90 1.83 -21.33
C SER A 270 20.88 1.15 -22.27
N GLY A 271 21.23 1.83 -23.34
CA GLY A 271 22.13 1.30 -24.41
C GLY A 271 21.44 0.42 -25.46
N SER A 272 20.11 0.18 -25.31
CA SER A 272 19.32 -0.50 -26.33
C SER A 272 19.21 0.35 -27.62
N LEU A 273 19.13 -0.29 -28.78
CA LEU A 273 18.83 0.36 -30.07
C LEU A 273 17.31 0.66 -30.21
N TYR A 274 16.48 0.06 -29.37
CA TYR A 274 15.04 0.25 -29.42
C TYR A 274 14.61 1.52 -28.67
N LYS A 275 13.50 2.11 -29.10
CA LYS A 275 12.86 3.26 -28.48
C LYS A 275 11.69 2.80 -27.60
N ALA A 276 11.28 3.64 -26.66
CA ALA A 276 10.09 3.39 -25.86
C ALA A 276 8.83 3.30 -26.75
N GLY A 277 7.90 2.43 -26.38
CA GLY A 277 6.65 2.20 -27.10
C GLY A 277 5.45 2.04 -26.18
N LEU A 278 4.25 2.20 -26.73
CA LEU A 278 2.98 2.02 -26.04
C LEU A 278 2.31 0.71 -26.46
N LEU A 279 1.57 0.10 -25.51
CA LEU A 279 0.60 -0.94 -25.83
C LEU A 279 -0.51 -0.33 -26.71
N SER A 280 -0.74 -0.93 -27.89
CA SER A 280 -1.83 -0.51 -28.77
C SER A 280 -3.19 -0.69 -28.11
N GLY A 281 -4.05 0.36 -28.13
CA GLY A 281 -5.41 0.32 -27.62
C GLY A 281 -5.54 0.44 -26.11
N GLY A 282 -4.41 0.60 -25.38
CA GLY A 282 -4.46 0.68 -23.91
C GLY A 282 -4.96 -0.61 -23.25
N VAL A 283 -5.35 -0.52 -21.96
CA VAL A 283 -5.86 -1.66 -21.18
C VAL A 283 -6.90 -1.20 -20.16
N THR A 284 -7.97 -2.00 -20.02
CA THR A 284 -8.94 -1.84 -18.92
C THR A 284 -8.70 -2.95 -17.91
N ILE A 285 -8.49 -2.55 -16.64
CA ILE A 285 -8.32 -3.44 -15.50
C ILE A 285 -9.63 -3.45 -14.72
N THR A 286 -10.09 -4.63 -14.37
CA THR A 286 -11.23 -4.85 -13.47
C THR A 286 -10.79 -5.60 -12.23
N THR A 287 -11.51 -5.38 -11.13
CA THR A 287 -11.23 -5.99 -9.84
C THR A 287 -11.17 -7.52 -9.93
N GLY A 288 -10.13 -8.10 -9.33
CA GLY A 288 -9.95 -9.55 -9.22
C GLY A 288 -9.63 -10.26 -10.54
N THR A 289 -9.41 -9.54 -11.64
CA THR A 289 -9.15 -10.16 -12.94
C THR A 289 -7.68 -10.06 -13.35
N THR A 290 -7.24 -11.02 -14.15
CA THR A 290 -5.96 -10.99 -14.85
C THR A 290 -6.20 -10.68 -16.33
N VAL A 291 -5.64 -9.56 -16.79
CA VAL A 291 -5.57 -9.21 -18.20
C VAL A 291 -4.24 -9.70 -18.73
N SER A 292 -4.24 -10.76 -19.53
CA SER A 292 -3.03 -11.43 -20.02
C SER A 292 -2.78 -11.24 -21.51
N GLY A 293 -1.61 -11.68 -21.98
CA GLY A 293 -1.25 -11.72 -23.41
C GLY A 293 -1.06 -10.34 -24.04
N LYS A 294 -0.73 -9.33 -23.26
CA LYS A 294 -0.52 -7.96 -23.76
C LYS A 294 0.88 -7.79 -24.30
N LEU A 295 0.99 -7.70 -25.60
CA LEU A 295 2.26 -7.54 -26.34
C LEU A 295 2.55 -6.07 -26.62
N ILE A 296 3.73 -5.61 -26.24
CA ILE A 296 4.25 -4.29 -26.58
C ILE A 296 5.42 -4.47 -27.57
N ILE A 297 5.32 -3.81 -28.70
CA ILE A 297 6.36 -3.85 -29.74
C ILE A 297 7.16 -2.55 -29.68
N LEU A 298 8.48 -2.67 -29.52
CA LEU A 298 9.41 -1.56 -29.57
C LEU A 298 10.07 -1.50 -30.96
N THR A 299 10.29 -0.30 -31.46
CA THR A 299 10.95 -0.06 -32.75
C THR A 299 12.29 0.65 -32.57
N LYS A 300 13.17 0.50 -33.53
CA LYS A 300 14.50 1.19 -33.55
C LYS A 300 14.42 2.65 -33.93
#